data_c40aa899bd9ef1ec20348feeaf09abd4
#
_entry.id   c40aa899bd9ef1ec20348feeaf09abd4
#
_cell.length_a   1.000
_cell.length_b   1.000
_cell.length_c   1.000
_cell.angle_alpha   90.00
_cell.angle_beta   90.00
_cell.angle_gamma   90.00
#
_symmetry.space_group_name_H-M   'P 1'
#
loop_
_entity.id
_entity.type
_entity.pdbx_description
1 polymer ?
#
loop_
_entity_poly.entity_id
_entity_poly.type
_entity_poly.pdbx_seq_one_letter_code
_entity_poly.pdbx_strand_id
1 'polypeptide(L)'
;MRKKMHWLLYGWKLLMLAVLTAAVFSYAMFQGGFVSWFLFYAFLPFTVYAGLVAVYPLRAFQVTRDVSSAQLTSGDRLSVTIRLTRRLPFPLTYMVIEDVMPETLGERRSAKQLVFPWFQRKLTLQYELPQVPRGEHHLHTIRVRTGDVLGLLDKTASFSVMDTVLVFPAYGSVHYKPQAASGEEGAAAGAPFQVHRSAMAASVRNYQPGDRFSALDWKTSARRNELMTKEFDPLQSVNMILLLDCRPSPSFEAAVSASASLLYTALVKGSPAGFISLGSDRTVFPVREGDRHFRKMLRYLASASESEEADAGGRLGKELADPSVRKASITVVTGSLTEDLLKQAEPGRADMTVFLAKETNAALSEKERKLALIFAQKNIKVQMIRDKRVSHVV
;
A
#
# COMPACT_ATOMS: atom_id res chain seq x y z
N MET A 1 22.53 13.46 -24.87
CA MET A 1 22.88 14.89 -24.88
C MET A 1 23.18 15.46 -23.50
N ARG A 2 22.38 15.23 -22.43
CA ARG A 2 22.60 15.79 -21.07
C ARG A 2 23.96 15.47 -20.42
N LYS A 3 24.53 14.26 -20.61
CA LYS A 3 25.86 13.91 -20.04
C LYS A 3 27.01 14.72 -20.61
N LYS A 4 27.02 15.00 -21.94
CA LYS A 4 28.08 15.82 -22.59
C LYS A 4 28.03 17.27 -22.10
N MET A 5 26.84 17.82 -21.90
CA MET A 5 26.64 19.19 -21.39
C MET A 5 27.17 19.36 -19.97
N HIS A 6 26.97 18.38 -19.08
CA HIS A 6 27.54 18.41 -17.72
C HIS A 6 29.08 18.40 -17.70
N TRP A 7 29.72 17.66 -18.61
CA TRP A 7 31.18 17.65 -18.72
C TRP A 7 31.73 18.97 -19.23
N LEU A 8 31.07 19.60 -20.20
CA LEU A 8 31.44 20.92 -20.71
C LEU A 8 31.31 22.01 -19.62
N LEU A 9 30.20 22.03 -18.88
CA LEU A 9 29.98 22.96 -17.76
C LEU A 9 31.03 22.77 -16.65
N TYR A 10 31.38 21.52 -16.35
CA TYR A 10 32.40 21.22 -15.35
C TYR A 10 33.78 21.66 -15.79
N GLY A 11 34.16 21.38 -17.07
CA GLY A 11 35.40 21.86 -17.65
C GLY A 11 35.49 23.39 -17.69
N TRP A 12 34.38 24.07 -18.00
CA TRP A 12 34.31 25.53 -17.96
C TRP A 12 34.57 26.10 -16.57
N LYS A 13 33.99 25.50 -15.51
CA LYS A 13 34.21 25.89 -14.12
C LYS A 13 35.67 25.71 -13.68
N LEU A 14 36.32 24.63 -14.10
CA LEU A 14 37.74 24.40 -13.85
C LEU A 14 38.62 25.42 -14.58
N LEU A 15 38.29 25.72 -15.83
CA LEU A 15 38.99 26.74 -16.62
C LEU A 15 38.84 28.12 -15.94
N MET A 16 37.64 28.48 -15.50
CA MET A 16 37.39 29.73 -14.80
C MET A 16 38.20 29.84 -13.48
N LEU A 17 38.29 28.74 -12.71
CA LEU A 17 39.12 28.68 -11.51
C LEU A 17 40.62 28.89 -11.87
N ALA A 18 41.10 28.24 -12.91
CA ALA A 18 42.49 28.38 -13.38
C ALA A 18 42.80 29.82 -13.85
N VAL A 19 41.89 30.40 -14.62
CA VAL A 19 42.02 31.82 -15.07
C VAL A 19 42.01 32.79 -13.90
N LEU A 20 41.11 32.58 -12.92
CA LEU A 20 41.05 33.42 -11.72
C LEU A 20 42.35 33.31 -10.90
N THR A 21 42.89 32.12 -10.74
CA THR A 21 44.17 31.91 -10.05
C THR A 21 45.33 32.56 -10.79
N ALA A 22 45.37 32.42 -12.10
CA ALA A 22 46.40 33.06 -12.96
C ALA A 22 46.31 34.58 -12.89
N ALA A 23 45.09 35.14 -12.86
CA ALA A 23 44.90 36.61 -12.73
C ALA A 23 45.37 37.12 -11.38
N VAL A 24 45.07 36.45 -10.26
CA VAL A 24 45.55 36.83 -8.92
C VAL A 24 47.08 36.70 -8.83
N PHE A 25 47.65 35.65 -9.41
CA PHE A 25 49.09 35.45 -9.50
C PHE A 25 49.77 36.57 -10.36
N SER A 26 49.25 36.87 -11.54
CA SER A 26 49.74 37.96 -12.37
C SER A 26 49.69 39.30 -11.66
N TYR A 27 48.58 39.59 -10.97
CA TYR A 27 48.46 40.78 -10.15
C TYR A 27 49.57 40.86 -9.07
N ALA A 28 49.84 39.75 -8.38
CA ALA A 28 50.90 39.70 -7.36
C ALA A 28 52.28 39.92 -7.94
N MET A 29 52.54 39.37 -9.15
CA MET A 29 53.82 39.55 -9.85
C MET A 29 54.04 40.98 -10.39
N PHE A 30 53.03 41.60 -10.99
CA PHE A 30 53.16 42.93 -11.60
C PHE A 30 53.15 44.08 -10.57
N GLN A 31 52.26 43.95 -9.53
CA GLN A 31 52.15 44.99 -8.52
C GLN A 31 53.35 44.99 -7.55
N GLY A 32 53.85 43.79 -7.23
CA GLY A 32 54.86 43.64 -6.18
C GLY A 32 54.34 44.07 -4.80
N GLY A 33 55.14 43.91 -3.79
CA GLY A 33 54.76 44.36 -2.46
C GLY A 33 54.01 43.35 -1.61
N PHE A 34 53.97 43.64 -0.31
CA PHE A 34 53.44 42.73 0.72
C PHE A 34 51.96 42.39 0.50
N VAL A 35 51.12 43.39 0.19
CA VAL A 35 49.67 43.26 0.11
C VAL A 35 49.23 42.32 -1.02
N SER A 36 49.86 42.45 -2.22
CA SER A 36 49.51 41.65 -3.39
C SER A 36 49.90 40.16 -3.20
N TRP A 37 51.07 39.90 -2.62
CA TRP A 37 51.52 38.55 -2.29
C TRP A 37 50.67 37.96 -1.15
N PHE A 38 50.31 38.75 -0.15
CA PHE A 38 49.39 38.30 0.90
C PHE A 38 48.04 37.87 0.32
N LEU A 39 47.46 38.64 -0.58
CA LEU A 39 46.21 38.27 -1.24
C LEU A 39 46.31 36.96 -2.00
N PHE A 40 47.42 36.74 -2.77
CA PHE A 40 47.66 35.48 -3.48
C PHE A 40 47.78 34.30 -2.51
N TYR A 41 48.60 34.42 -1.45
CA TYR A 41 48.74 33.32 -0.48
C TYR A 41 47.47 33.08 0.33
N ALA A 42 46.63 34.05 0.58
CA ALA A 42 45.33 33.89 1.22
C ALA A 42 44.34 33.14 0.31
N PHE A 43 44.40 33.36 -1.02
CA PHE A 43 43.53 32.73 -1.99
C PHE A 43 44.00 31.31 -2.38
N LEU A 44 45.30 31.05 -2.36
CA LEU A 44 45.93 29.77 -2.79
C LEU A 44 45.34 28.55 -2.09
N PRO A 45 45.10 28.47 -0.77
CA PRO A 45 44.52 27.32 -0.12
C PRO A 45 43.12 26.94 -0.64
N PHE A 46 42.30 27.94 -0.96
CA PHE A 46 40.96 27.72 -1.49
C PHE A 46 41.00 27.14 -2.91
N THR A 47 41.94 27.60 -3.75
CA THR A 47 42.13 27.10 -5.11
C THR A 47 42.65 25.67 -5.08
N VAL A 48 43.65 25.37 -4.24
CA VAL A 48 44.19 24.02 -4.06
C VAL A 48 43.09 23.07 -3.56
N TYR A 49 42.33 23.49 -2.58
CA TYR A 49 41.21 22.71 -2.05
C TYR A 49 40.17 22.43 -3.14
N ALA A 50 39.74 23.43 -3.91
CA ALA A 50 38.80 23.29 -5.02
C ALA A 50 39.31 22.29 -6.07
N GLY A 51 40.60 22.38 -6.44
CA GLY A 51 41.28 21.43 -7.32
C GLY A 51 41.26 19.99 -6.77
N LEU A 52 41.55 19.81 -5.49
CA LEU A 52 41.49 18.50 -4.83
C LEU A 52 40.05 17.93 -4.81
N VAL A 53 39.04 18.74 -4.52
CA VAL A 53 37.61 18.34 -4.61
C VAL A 53 37.27 17.94 -6.04
N ALA A 54 37.79 18.65 -7.04
CA ALA A 54 37.57 18.33 -8.45
C ALA A 54 38.09 16.94 -8.84
N VAL A 55 39.23 16.55 -8.35
CA VAL A 55 39.83 15.23 -8.63
C VAL A 55 39.20 14.12 -7.78
N TYR A 56 38.67 14.45 -6.62
CA TYR A 56 38.14 13.45 -5.67
C TYR A 56 37.07 12.53 -6.29
N PRO A 57 37.21 11.17 -6.24
CA PRO A 57 36.31 10.25 -6.94
C PRO A 57 35.02 9.97 -6.15
N LEU A 58 33.97 10.78 -6.33
CA LEU A 58 32.68 10.55 -5.68
C LEU A 58 32.06 9.20 -6.05
N ARG A 59 32.35 8.67 -7.25
CA ARG A 59 31.81 7.38 -7.73
C ARG A 59 32.39 6.18 -6.98
N ALA A 60 33.47 6.36 -6.23
CA ALA A 60 34.08 5.32 -5.42
C ALA A 60 33.37 5.12 -4.05
N PHE A 61 32.29 5.85 -3.80
CA PHE A 61 31.48 5.63 -2.62
C PHE A 61 30.67 4.36 -2.77
N GLN A 62 30.60 3.61 -1.69
CA GLN A 62 29.66 2.50 -1.52
C GLN A 62 28.44 3.03 -0.79
N VAL A 63 27.29 2.93 -1.42
CA VAL A 63 26.03 3.44 -0.90
C VAL A 63 25.08 2.26 -0.75
N THR A 64 24.56 2.07 0.44
CA THR A 64 23.53 1.07 0.75
C THR A 64 22.34 1.76 1.38
N ARG A 65 21.16 1.26 1.08
CA ARG A 65 19.90 1.68 1.69
C ARG A 65 19.33 0.50 2.47
N ASP A 66 18.97 0.71 3.70
CA ASP A 66 18.22 -0.23 4.52
C ASP A 66 16.85 0.36 4.77
N VAL A 67 15.84 -0.30 4.28
CA VAL A 67 14.44 0.07 4.47
C VAL A 67 13.87 -0.80 5.58
N SER A 68 13.21 -0.21 6.55
CA SER A 68 12.50 -0.97 7.58
C SER A 68 11.43 -1.83 6.90
N SER A 69 11.69 -3.15 6.85
CA SER A 69 10.88 -4.14 6.12
C SER A 69 9.69 -4.67 6.92
N ALA A 70 9.26 -3.99 7.97
CA ALA A 70 7.99 -4.33 8.62
C ALA A 70 6.86 -4.30 7.58
N GLN A 71 5.86 -5.15 7.75
CA GLN A 71 4.67 -5.14 6.91
C GLN A 71 3.99 -3.77 7.05
N LEU A 72 4.25 -2.88 6.09
CA LEU A 72 3.72 -1.53 6.10
C LEU A 72 2.28 -1.54 5.61
N THR A 73 1.44 -0.82 6.32
CA THR A 73 0.07 -0.52 5.91
C THR A 73 -0.04 0.96 5.53
N SER A 74 -1.00 1.26 4.66
CA SER A 74 -1.25 2.64 4.24
C SER A 74 -1.47 3.55 5.44
N GLY A 75 -0.73 4.66 5.49
CA GLY A 75 -0.72 5.59 6.62
C GLY A 75 0.40 5.36 7.63
N ASP A 76 1.13 4.24 7.56
CA ASP A 76 2.29 3.99 8.43
C ASP A 76 3.48 4.90 8.08
N ARG A 77 4.45 4.93 8.97
CA ARG A 77 5.73 5.63 8.77
C ARG A 77 6.75 4.67 8.20
N LEU A 78 7.42 5.08 7.14
CA LEU A 78 8.53 4.34 6.54
C LEU A 78 9.84 4.94 7.04
N SER A 79 10.62 4.16 7.79
CA SER A 79 11.97 4.53 8.22
C SER A 79 13.00 4.00 7.23
N VAL A 80 13.84 4.89 6.74
CA VAL A 80 14.91 4.57 5.78
C VAL A 80 16.26 4.97 6.37
N THR A 81 17.23 4.06 6.29
CA THR A 81 18.61 4.30 6.70
C THR A 81 19.53 4.18 5.50
N ILE A 82 20.21 5.27 5.16
CA ILE A 82 21.22 5.30 4.10
C ILE A 82 22.59 5.24 4.73
N ARG A 83 23.43 4.30 4.31
CA ARG A 83 24.81 4.19 4.72
C ARG A 83 25.73 4.46 3.55
N LEU A 84 26.61 5.44 3.72
CA LEU A 84 27.67 5.75 2.76
C LEU A 84 29.01 5.38 3.35
N THR A 85 29.81 4.65 2.58
CA THR A 85 31.19 4.29 2.96
C THR A 85 32.14 4.77 1.88
N ARG A 86 33.25 5.38 2.29
CA ARG A 86 34.30 5.87 1.38
C ARG A 86 35.68 5.34 1.76
N ARG A 87 36.49 5.04 0.73
CA ARG A 87 37.85 4.51 0.96
C ARG A 87 38.82 5.62 1.37
N LEU A 88 38.75 6.77 0.71
CA LEU A 88 39.67 7.89 0.93
C LEU A 88 39.03 8.91 1.89
N PRO A 89 39.61 9.11 3.08
CA PRO A 89 39.14 10.11 4.04
C PRO A 89 39.63 11.51 3.63
N PHE A 90 38.97 12.09 2.63
CA PHE A 90 39.22 13.47 2.20
C PHE A 90 38.33 14.45 2.97
N PRO A 91 38.83 15.63 3.38
CA PRO A 91 38.05 16.61 4.15
C PRO A 91 37.01 17.31 3.25
N LEU A 92 35.88 16.63 3.02
CA LEU A 92 34.74 17.23 2.33
C LEU A 92 34.03 18.17 3.30
N THR A 93 33.94 19.44 2.95
CA THR A 93 33.32 20.49 3.79
C THR A 93 31.84 20.29 3.95
N TYR A 94 31.14 19.95 2.87
CA TYR A 94 29.73 19.64 2.90
C TYR A 94 29.37 18.57 1.88
N MET A 95 28.29 17.87 2.12
CA MET A 95 27.70 16.89 1.22
C MET A 95 26.17 16.95 1.35
N VAL A 96 25.47 17.04 0.23
CA VAL A 96 24.03 16.93 0.14
C VAL A 96 23.71 15.55 -0.36
N ILE A 97 23.00 14.76 0.42
CA ILE A 97 22.52 13.43 0.06
C ILE A 97 21.02 13.54 -0.16
N GLU A 98 20.58 13.13 -1.32
CA GLU A 98 19.19 13.15 -1.75
C GLU A 98 18.76 11.75 -2.15
N ASP A 99 17.78 11.20 -1.46
CA ASP A 99 17.06 10.02 -1.92
C ASP A 99 15.95 10.45 -2.86
N VAL A 100 16.04 10.02 -4.13
CA VAL A 100 15.08 10.40 -5.17
C VAL A 100 13.87 9.50 -5.05
N MET A 101 12.78 10.07 -4.54
CA MET A 101 11.52 9.36 -4.36
C MET A 101 10.79 9.17 -5.69
N PRO A 102 10.12 8.01 -5.89
CA PRO A 102 9.22 7.82 -7.01
C PRO A 102 7.95 8.69 -6.83
N GLU A 103 7.32 9.05 -7.95
CA GLU A 103 6.08 9.85 -7.97
C GLU A 103 4.95 9.20 -7.17
N THR A 104 4.94 7.88 -7.09
CA THR A 104 3.96 7.08 -6.32
C THR A 104 3.97 7.38 -4.82
N LEU A 105 5.06 7.94 -4.28
CA LEU A 105 5.15 8.39 -2.88
C LEU A 105 4.73 9.85 -2.68
N GLY A 106 4.34 10.56 -3.74
CA GLY A 106 3.89 11.95 -3.77
C GLY A 106 4.93 12.89 -4.40
N GLU A 107 4.46 13.82 -5.23
CA GLU A 107 5.27 14.68 -6.12
C GLU A 107 6.34 15.56 -5.45
N ARG A 108 6.31 15.75 -4.14
CA ARG A 108 7.21 16.66 -3.42
C ARG A 108 8.04 16.01 -2.31
N ARG A 109 8.05 14.70 -2.21
CA ARG A 109 8.81 14.01 -1.16
C ARG A 109 10.19 13.65 -1.68
N SER A 110 11.19 14.53 -1.48
CA SER A 110 12.60 14.17 -1.60
C SER A 110 13.24 14.28 -0.23
N ALA A 111 13.84 13.20 0.26
CA ALA A 111 14.65 13.27 1.46
C ALA A 111 16.01 13.87 1.11
N LYS A 112 16.18 15.16 1.38
CA LYS A 112 17.46 15.87 1.23
C LYS A 112 18.05 16.16 2.59
N GLN A 113 19.29 15.76 2.79
CA GLN A 113 19.99 16.03 4.02
C GLN A 113 21.38 16.59 3.73
N LEU A 114 21.72 17.69 4.42
CA LEU A 114 23.04 18.27 4.41
C LEU A 114 23.86 17.68 5.55
N VAL A 115 25.03 17.16 5.22
CA VAL A 115 26.00 16.60 6.18
C VAL A 115 27.37 17.18 5.97
N PHE A 116 28.17 17.25 7.03
CA PHE A 116 29.55 17.72 7.04
C PHE A 116 30.49 16.56 7.33
N PRO A 117 30.90 15.78 6.29
CA PRO A 117 31.61 14.52 6.49
C PRO A 117 33.05 14.68 6.96
N TRP A 118 33.69 15.82 6.71
CA TRP A 118 35.12 16.03 7.02
C TRP A 118 35.97 14.81 6.64
N PHE A 119 36.62 14.18 7.59
CA PHE A 119 37.45 12.97 7.41
C PHE A 119 36.72 11.67 7.69
N GLN A 120 35.42 11.71 8.04
CA GLN A 120 34.65 10.49 8.37
C GLN A 120 34.55 9.55 7.16
N ARG A 121 34.86 8.28 7.39
CA ARG A 121 34.79 7.23 6.35
C ARG A 121 33.40 6.63 6.20
N LYS A 122 32.60 6.65 7.26
CA LYS A 122 31.26 6.08 7.30
C LYS A 122 30.28 7.18 7.70
N LEU A 123 29.21 7.32 6.92
CA LEU A 123 28.11 8.24 7.20
C LEU A 123 26.83 7.43 7.23
N THR A 124 26.01 7.67 8.23
CA THR A 124 24.69 7.05 8.36
C THR A 124 23.66 8.17 8.45
N LEU A 125 22.67 8.12 7.58
CA LEU A 125 21.54 9.05 7.56
C LEU A 125 20.29 8.28 7.81
N GLN A 126 19.42 8.83 8.63
CA GLN A 126 18.10 8.28 8.90
C GLN A 126 17.05 9.35 8.62
N TYR A 127 15.98 8.94 7.96
CA TYR A 127 14.83 9.78 7.75
C TYR A 127 13.55 8.94 7.79
N GLU A 128 12.45 9.59 8.09
CA GLU A 128 11.13 8.97 8.13
C GLU A 128 10.20 9.65 7.12
N LEU A 129 9.47 8.83 6.39
CA LEU A 129 8.38 9.26 5.53
C LEU A 129 7.06 9.01 6.26
N PRO A 130 6.34 10.05 6.67
CA PRO A 130 5.04 9.88 7.29
C PRO A 130 3.98 9.53 6.25
N GLN A 131 2.97 8.75 6.65
CA GLN A 131 1.79 8.48 5.85
C GLN A 131 2.10 7.97 4.44
N VAL A 132 2.77 6.82 4.35
CA VAL A 132 3.08 6.20 3.07
C VAL A 132 1.79 5.69 2.43
N PRO A 133 1.49 6.06 1.16
CA PRO A 133 0.33 5.55 0.46
C PRO A 133 0.48 4.06 0.16
N ARG A 134 -0.63 3.37 -0.04
CA ARG A 134 -0.67 1.99 -0.50
C ARG A 134 -0.03 1.87 -1.89
N GLY A 135 0.61 0.77 -2.13
CA GLY A 135 1.19 0.46 -3.44
C GLY A 135 2.54 -0.25 -3.37
N GLU A 136 3.08 -0.51 -4.54
CA GLU A 136 4.44 -0.98 -4.72
C GLU A 136 5.32 0.21 -5.13
N HIS A 137 6.25 0.58 -4.25
CA HIS A 137 7.11 1.74 -4.43
C HIS A 137 8.53 1.29 -4.74
N HIS A 138 9.05 1.68 -5.91
CA HIS A 138 10.39 1.35 -6.35
C HIS A 138 11.33 2.52 -6.10
N LEU A 139 12.24 2.35 -5.17
CA LEU A 139 13.29 3.32 -4.84
C LEU A 139 14.55 2.99 -5.66
N HIS A 140 14.97 3.88 -6.56
CA HIS A 140 16.03 3.54 -7.52
C HIS A 140 17.34 4.30 -7.33
N THR A 141 17.28 5.55 -6.90
CA THR A 141 18.42 6.45 -7.06
C THR A 141 18.71 7.25 -5.79
N ILE A 142 19.94 7.16 -5.33
CA ILE A 142 20.50 8.07 -4.32
C ILE A 142 21.46 9.00 -5.01
N ARG A 143 21.26 10.31 -4.86
CA ARG A 143 22.10 11.35 -5.42
C ARG A 143 22.94 11.99 -4.33
N VAL A 144 24.23 12.10 -4.59
CA VAL A 144 25.20 12.72 -3.67
C VAL A 144 25.80 13.91 -4.38
N ARG A 145 25.72 15.09 -3.78
CA ARG A 145 26.32 16.32 -4.27
C ARG A 145 27.28 16.90 -3.24
N THR A 146 28.43 17.36 -3.69
CA THR A 146 29.41 18.07 -2.88
C THR A 146 30.06 19.17 -3.70
N GLY A 147 30.76 20.07 -3.08
CA GLY A 147 31.47 21.15 -3.76
C GLY A 147 32.57 21.74 -2.89
N ASP A 148 33.21 22.75 -3.41
CA ASP A 148 34.20 23.55 -2.68
C ASP A 148 33.54 24.57 -1.74
N VAL A 149 34.31 25.19 -0.88
CA VAL A 149 33.84 26.19 0.11
C VAL A 149 33.30 27.45 -0.56
N LEU A 150 33.87 27.84 -1.70
CA LEU A 150 33.48 29.06 -2.41
C LEU A 150 32.26 28.85 -3.34
N GLY A 151 31.81 27.59 -3.53
CA GLY A 151 30.71 27.27 -4.43
C GLY A 151 31.04 27.36 -5.92
N LEU A 152 32.33 27.50 -6.29
CA LEU A 152 32.78 27.56 -7.66
C LEU A 152 32.68 26.22 -8.38
N LEU A 153 32.96 25.15 -7.65
CA LEU A 153 32.89 23.78 -8.15
C LEU A 153 31.83 23.00 -7.40
N ASP A 154 30.95 22.37 -8.15
CA ASP A 154 30.00 21.40 -7.62
C ASP A 154 30.10 20.07 -8.40
N LYS A 155 30.02 18.98 -7.68
CA LYS A 155 30.15 17.64 -8.22
C LYS A 155 29.00 16.78 -7.74
N THR A 156 28.38 16.06 -8.66
CA THR A 156 27.23 15.18 -8.37
C THR A 156 27.52 13.77 -8.83
N ALA A 157 27.21 12.80 -8.00
CA ALA A 157 27.22 11.39 -8.33
C ALA A 157 25.85 10.78 -8.03
N SER A 158 25.38 9.91 -8.91
CA SER A 158 24.14 9.15 -8.72
C SER A 158 24.48 7.68 -8.57
N PHE A 159 23.87 7.04 -7.59
CA PHE A 159 24.04 5.62 -7.25
C PHE A 159 22.72 4.92 -7.48
N SER A 160 22.76 3.81 -8.24
CA SER A 160 21.60 2.96 -8.44
C SER A 160 21.52 1.96 -7.29
N VAL A 161 20.57 2.17 -6.40
CA VAL A 161 20.26 1.28 -5.27
C VAL A 161 18.79 0.94 -5.40
N MET A 162 18.50 -0.30 -5.80
CA MET A 162 17.15 -0.75 -6.09
C MET A 162 16.55 -1.42 -4.86
N ASP A 163 15.51 -0.83 -4.33
CA ASP A 163 14.71 -1.39 -3.24
C ASP A 163 13.23 -1.26 -3.59
N THR A 164 12.46 -2.28 -3.23
CA THR A 164 11.01 -2.29 -3.44
C THR A 164 10.31 -2.35 -2.09
N VAL A 165 9.43 -1.40 -1.87
CA VAL A 165 8.60 -1.31 -0.67
C VAL A 165 7.16 -1.59 -1.04
N LEU A 166 6.59 -2.66 -0.47
CA LEU A 166 5.19 -3.01 -0.64
C LEU A 166 4.40 -2.52 0.56
N VAL A 167 3.45 -1.61 0.30
CA VAL A 167 2.56 -1.04 1.32
C VAL A 167 1.15 -1.58 1.12
N PHE A 168 0.66 -2.31 2.11
CA PHE A 168 -0.67 -2.90 2.09
C PHE A 168 -1.75 -1.86 2.37
N PRO A 169 -3.01 -2.09 1.92
CA PRO A 169 -4.13 -1.26 2.35
C PRO A 169 -4.34 -1.38 3.85
N ALA A 170 -4.76 -0.30 4.49
CA ALA A 170 -5.15 -0.33 5.90
C ALA A 170 -6.40 -1.21 6.07
N TYR A 171 -6.34 -2.19 6.96
CA TYR A 171 -7.47 -3.09 7.24
C TYR A 171 -7.68 -3.30 8.74
N GLY A 172 -8.84 -3.81 9.09
CA GLY A 172 -9.18 -4.16 10.47
C GLY A 172 -10.53 -4.85 10.55
N SER A 173 -10.91 -5.28 11.76
CA SER A 173 -12.20 -5.93 11.98
C SER A 173 -13.35 -4.95 11.76
N VAL A 174 -14.35 -5.38 10.99
CA VAL A 174 -15.59 -4.66 10.73
C VAL A 174 -16.76 -5.45 11.35
N HIS A 175 -17.66 -4.76 12.02
CA HIS A 175 -18.87 -5.39 12.53
C HIS A 175 -19.86 -5.60 11.39
N TYR A 176 -19.70 -6.72 10.68
CA TYR A 176 -20.55 -7.14 9.58
C TYR A 176 -21.02 -8.57 9.81
N LYS A 177 -22.32 -8.83 9.61
CA LYS A 177 -22.90 -10.17 9.55
C LYS A 177 -23.21 -10.49 8.09
N PRO A 178 -22.51 -11.45 7.45
CA PRO A 178 -22.90 -11.95 6.14
C PRO A 178 -24.35 -12.44 6.23
N GLN A 179 -25.18 -12.05 5.27
CA GLN A 179 -26.54 -12.58 5.20
C GLN A 179 -26.45 -14.01 4.69
N ALA A 180 -27.06 -14.95 5.40
CA ALA A 180 -27.21 -16.31 4.91
C ALA A 180 -28.03 -16.27 3.63
N ALA A 181 -27.54 -16.95 2.57
CA ALA A 181 -28.32 -17.16 1.37
C ALA A 181 -29.62 -17.83 1.79
N SER A 182 -30.75 -17.20 1.51
CA SER A 182 -32.08 -17.81 1.69
C SER A 182 -32.23 -18.91 0.65
N GLY A 183 -31.53 -20.03 0.86
CA GLY A 183 -31.70 -21.24 0.07
C GLY A 183 -32.99 -21.92 0.47
N GLU A 184 -33.89 -22.07 -0.46
CA GLU A 184 -35.09 -22.91 -0.36
C GLU A 184 -34.76 -24.22 0.36
N GLU A 185 -35.53 -24.53 1.38
CA GLU A 185 -35.66 -25.88 1.94
C GLU A 185 -36.15 -26.78 0.81
N GLY A 186 -35.24 -27.41 0.07
CA GLY A 186 -35.66 -28.31 -0.99
C GLY A 186 -34.65 -28.74 -2.03
N ALA A 187 -33.36 -28.54 -1.87
CA ALA A 187 -32.37 -29.05 -2.81
C ALA A 187 -31.64 -30.29 -2.29
N ALA A 188 -31.89 -31.37 -2.98
CA ALA A 188 -31.36 -32.75 -2.88
C ALA A 188 -29.96 -32.89 -2.25
N ALA A 189 -29.87 -33.86 -1.36
CA ALA A 189 -28.65 -34.49 -0.86
C ALA A 189 -27.70 -34.89 -2.01
N GLY A 190 -26.53 -34.25 -2.11
CA GLY A 190 -25.56 -34.64 -3.13
C GLY A 190 -24.23 -33.92 -3.18
N ALA A 191 -23.82 -33.13 -2.18
CA ALA A 191 -22.43 -32.71 -2.05
C ALA A 191 -22.01 -32.65 -0.57
N PRO A 192 -20.83 -33.18 -0.20
CA PRO A 192 -20.39 -33.13 1.20
C PRO A 192 -19.98 -31.70 1.57
N PHE A 193 -20.94 -30.94 2.09
CA PHE A 193 -20.65 -29.71 2.82
C PHE A 193 -19.89 -30.10 4.09
N GLN A 194 -18.62 -29.72 4.17
CA GLN A 194 -17.92 -29.76 5.44
C GLN A 194 -18.53 -28.70 6.36
N VAL A 195 -19.51 -29.11 7.12
CA VAL A 195 -20.05 -28.31 8.24
C VAL A 195 -18.96 -28.25 9.30
N HIS A 196 -18.27 -27.13 9.41
CA HIS A 196 -17.44 -26.85 10.58
C HIS A 196 -18.37 -26.71 11.78
N ARG A 197 -18.42 -27.75 12.57
CA ARG A 197 -19.22 -27.79 13.79
C ARG A 197 -18.64 -26.77 14.77
N SER A 198 -19.43 -25.78 15.14
CA SER A 198 -19.15 -24.94 16.31
C SER A 198 -18.93 -25.85 17.52
N ALA A 199 -17.85 -25.59 18.26
CA ALA A 199 -17.57 -26.32 19.49
C ALA A 199 -18.55 -25.94 20.64
N MET A 200 -19.43 -24.96 20.44
CA MET A 200 -20.45 -24.56 21.41
C MET A 200 -21.76 -25.27 21.13
N ALA A 201 -22.23 -26.05 22.10
CA ALA A 201 -23.56 -26.63 22.06
C ALA A 201 -24.60 -25.50 22.20
N ALA A 202 -25.48 -25.35 21.21
CA ALA A 202 -26.54 -24.33 21.21
C ALA A 202 -27.73 -24.76 22.02
N SER A 203 -28.07 -26.06 22.02
CA SER A 203 -29.17 -26.65 22.81
C SER A 203 -28.85 -28.11 23.16
N VAL A 204 -29.71 -28.71 24.01
CA VAL A 204 -29.63 -30.10 24.38
C VAL A 204 -31.03 -30.68 24.17
N ARG A 205 -31.11 -31.74 23.33
CA ARG A 205 -32.34 -32.47 23.06
C ARG A 205 -32.24 -33.91 23.52
N ASN A 206 -33.37 -34.62 23.58
CA ASN A 206 -33.40 -36.03 23.91
C ASN A 206 -32.66 -36.84 22.81
N TYR A 207 -31.92 -37.85 23.24
CA TYR A 207 -31.19 -38.76 22.35
C TYR A 207 -32.14 -39.48 21.40
N GLN A 208 -31.78 -39.55 20.17
CA GLN A 208 -32.48 -40.38 19.17
C GLN A 208 -31.56 -41.50 18.67
N PRO A 209 -32.09 -42.74 18.41
CA PRO A 209 -31.32 -43.82 17.85
C PRO A 209 -30.63 -43.37 16.53
N GLY A 210 -29.28 -43.42 16.50
CA GLY A 210 -28.45 -42.92 15.38
C GLY A 210 -27.62 -41.71 15.71
N ASP A 211 -27.84 -41.01 16.84
CA ASP A 211 -26.97 -39.97 17.29
C ASP A 211 -25.61 -40.49 17.74
N ARG A 212 -24.56 -39.72 17.47
CA ARG A 212 -23.19 -40.12 17.82
C ARG A 212 -22.99 -40.05 19.34
N PHE A 213 -22.45 -41.07 19.94
CA PHE A 213 -22.14 -41.13 21.38
C PHE A 213 -21.20 -40.02 21.86
N SER A 214 -20.34 -39.53 20.96
CA SER A 214 -19.48 -38.38 21.25
C SER A 214 -20.21 -37.04 21.44
N ALA A 215 -21.46 -36.95 21.04
CA ALA A 215 -22.31 -35.77 21.17
C ALA A 215 -23.21 -35.83 22.45
N LEU A 216 -23.16 -36.89 23.23
CA LEU A 216 -23.94 -37.03 24.47
C LEU A 216 -23.46 -35.99 25.48
N ASP A 217 -24.44 -35.32 26.12
CA ASP A 217 -24.21 -34.47 27.29
C ASP A 217 -24.42 -35.27 28.57
N TRP A 218 -23.37 -35.93 29.00
CA TRP A 218 -23.42 -36.76 30.25
C TRP A 218 -23.87 -36.02 31.47
N LYS A 219 -23.55 -34.73 31.60
CA LYS A 219 -23.90 -33.87 32.72
C LYS A 219 -25.42 -33.62 32.80
N THR A 220 -26.00 -33.29 31.65
CA THR A 220 -27.45 -33.04 31.54
C THR A 220 -28.23 -34.35 31.59
N SER A 221 -27.73 -35.41 30.99
CA SER A 221 -28.31 -36.76 31.02
C SER A 221 -28.41 -37.27 32.45
N ALA A 222 -27.36 -37.13 33.26
CA ALA A 222 -27.36 -37.52 34.66
C ALA A 222 -28.35 -36.72 35.53
N ARG A 223 -28.64 -35.47 35.19
CA ARG A 223 -29.59 -34.64 35.91
C ARG A 223 -31.05 -34.95 35.56
N ARG A 224 -31.32 -35.32 34.31
CA ARG A 224 -32.67 -35.59 33.82
C ARG A 224 -33.07 -37.06 33.82
N ASN A 225 -32.11 -37.95 34.12
CA ASN A 225 -32.25 -39.39 34.05
C ASN A 225 -32.69 -39.90 32.69
N GLU A 226 -32.38 -39.19 31.62
CA GLU A 226 -32.65 -39.46 30.22
C GLU A 226 -31.41 -39.14 29.38
N LEU A 227 -31.16 -39.93 28.34
CA LEU A 227 -30.03 -39.64 27.46
C LEU A 227 -30.28 -38.34 26.67
N MET A 228 -29.37 -37.41 26.83
CA MET A 228 -29.44 -36.10 26.19
C MET A 228 -28.26 -35.92 25.21
N THR A 229 -28.56 -35.43 24.03
CA THR A 229 -27.55 -35.12 22.97
C THR A 229 -27.39 -33.63 22.83
N LYS A 230 -26.15 -33.18 22.75
CA LYS A 230 -25.81 -31.79 22.42
C LYS A 230 -26.20 -31.50 20.99
N GLU A 231 -27.03 -30.53 20.80
CA GLU A 231 -27.37 -29.97 19.50
C GLU A 231 -26.42 -28.83 19.22
N PHE A 232 -25.63 -28.99 18.19
CA PHE A 232 -24.71 -27.96 17.75
C PHE A 232 -25.42 -27.15 16.68
N ASP A 233 -25.52 -25.83 16.90
CA ASP A 233 -26.01 -24.93 15.87
C ASP A 233 -25.05 -25.02 14.68
N PRO A 234 -25.49 -25.44 13.49
CA PRO A 234 -24.64 -25.33 12.33
C PRO A 234 -24.40 -23.85 12.09
N LEU A 235 -23.26 -23.34 12.53
CA LEU A 235 -22.75 -22.09 11.97
C LEU A 235 -22.62 -22.35 10.48
N GLN A 236 -23.63 -21.98 9.71
CA GLN A 236 -23.55 -21.94 8.27
C GLN A 236 -22.44 -20.95 7.93
N SER A 237 -21.25 -21.46 7.64
CA SER A 237 -20.20 -20.65 7.08
C SER A 237 -20.66 -20.24 5.68
N VAL A 238 -21.23 -19.05 5.59
CA VAL A 238 -21.72 -18.52 4.33
C VAL A 238 -20.50 -18.18 3.47
N ASN A 239 -20.37 -18.88 2.36
CA ASN A 239 -19.35 -18.53 1.37
C ASN A 239 -19.56 -17.08 0.94
N MET A 240 -18.56 -16.22 1.12
CA MET A 240 -18.61 -14.83 0.70
C MET A 240 -17.79 -14.65 -0.57
N ILE A 241 -18.35 -13.97 -1.56
CA ILE A 241 -17.59 -13.46 -2.71
C ILE A 241 -17.65 -11.95 -2.71
N LEU A 242 -16.48 -11.35 -2.58
CA LEU A 242 -16.32 -9.91 -2.63
C LEU A 242 -15.92 -9.45 -4.03
N LEU A 243 -16.69 -8.51 -4.59
CA LEU A 243 -16.46 -7.87 -5.87
C LEU A 243 -16.00 -6.44 -5.61
N LEU A 244 -14.81 -6.09 -6.08
CA LEU A 244 -14.27 -4.73 -6.00
C LEU A 244 -14.51 -4.00 -7.31
N ASP A 245 -15.24 -2.91 -7.24
CA ASP A 245 -15.40 -1.96 -8.34
C ASP A 245 -14.16 -1.08 -8.46
N CYS A 246 -13.44 -1.19 -9.57
CA CYS A 246 -12.20 -0.46 -9.83
C CYS A 246 -12.40 0.79 -10.72
N ARG A 247 -13.63 1.27 -10.90
CA ARG A 247 -13.86 2.51 -11.63
C ARG A 247 -13.24 3.70 -10.90
N PRO A 248 -12.74 4.71 -11.63
CA PRO A 248 -12.20 5.92 -11.03
C PRO A 248 -13.21 6.58 -10.09
N SER A 249 -12.80 6.79 -8.85
CA SER A 249 -13.64 7.39 -7.83
C SER A 249 -12.78 8.09 -6.77
N PRO A 250 -13.16 9.28 -6.29
CA PRO A 250 -12.45 9.95 -5.20
C PRO A 250 -12.32 9.08 -3.93
N SER A 251 -13.17 8.07 -3.79
CA SER A 251 -13.19 7.15 -2.65
C SER A 251 -12.64 5.75 -2.97
N PHE A 252 -11.86 5.59 -4.05
CA PHE A 252 -11.30 4.30 -4.45
C PHE A 252 -10.39 3.70 -3.36
N GLU A 253 -9.52 4.50 -2.77
CA GLU A 253 -8.65 4.05 -1.67
C GLU A 253 -9.45 3.57 -0.45
N ALA A 254 -10.56 4.24 -0.16
CA ALA A 254 -11.49 3.80 0.87
C ALA A 254 -12.17 2.46 0.49
N ALA A 255 -12.51 2.25 -0.79
CA ALA A 255 -13.10 1.01 -1.27
C ALA A 255 -12.11 -0.17 -1.16
N VAL A 256 -10.84 0.05 -1.50
CA VAL A 256 -9.79 -0.97 -1.34
C VAL A 256 -9.57 -1.33 0.13
N SER A 257 -9.51 -0.33 1.01
CA SER A 257 -9.37 -0.53 2.46
C SER A 257 -10.58 -1.24 3.08
N ALA A 258 -11.79 -0.89 2.63
CA ALA A 258 -13.03 -1.57 3.02
C ALA A 258 -13.03 -3.03 2.56
N SER A 259 -12.61 -3.31 1.32
CA SER A 259 -12.51 -4.66 0.77
C SER A 259 -11.54 -5.52 1.59
N ALA A 260 -10.36 -4.99 1.90
CA ALA A 260 -9.39 -5.67 2.75
C ALA A 260 -9.95 -5.98 4.15
N SER A 261 -10.69 -5.02 4.73
CA SER A 261 -11.30 -5.16 6.07
C SER A 261 -12.43 -6.19 6.10
N LEU A 262 -13.27 -6.22 5.08
CA LEU A 262 -14.36 -7.21 4.94
C LEU A 262 -13.80 -8.61 4.76
N LEU A 263 -12.81 -8.80 3.87
CA LEU A 263 -12.12 -10.08 3.66
C LEU A 263 -11.44 -10.57 4.93
N TYR A 264 -10.74 -9.67 5.64
CA TYR A 264 -10.13 -9.98 6.92
C TYR A 264 -11.15 -10.46 7.95
N THR A 265 -12.26 -9.71 8.07
CA THR A 265 -13.32 -10.04 9.01
C THR A 265 -13.99 -11.37 8.71
N ALA A 266 -14.26 -11.66 7.43
CA ALA A 266 -14.83 -12.94 7.00
C ALA A 266 -13.93 -14.11 7.37
N LEU A 267 -12.65 -14.02 7.00
CA LEU A 267 -11.68 -15.10 7.22
C LEU A 267 -11.35 -15.32 8.70
N VAL A 268 -11.25 -14.25 9.50
CA VAL A 268 -11.06 -14.36 10.96
C VAL A 268 -12.26 -15.01 11.64
N LYS A 269 -13.49 -14.79 11.15
CA LYS A 269 -14.69 -15.47 11.61
C LYS A 269 -14.83 -16.90 11.11
N GLY A 270 -13.87 -17.41 10.33
CA GLY A 270 -13.91 -18.77 9.76
C GLY A 270 -14.87 -18.91 8.58
N SER A 271 -15.27 -17.81 7.94
CA SER A 271 -16.10 -17.86 6.73
C SER A 271 -15.19 -17.90 5.49
N PRO A 272 -15.34 -18.89 4.60
CA PRO A 272 -14.60 -18.95 3.36
C PRO A 272 -14.89 -17.71 2.51
N ALA A 273 -13.83 -17.06 1.99
CA ALA A 273 -13.97 -15.87 1.18
C ALA A 273 -13.28 -16.00 -0.17
N GLY A 274 -13.95 -15.53 -1.21
CA GLY A 274 -13.41 -15.29 -2.55
C GLY A 274 -13.36 -13.81 -2.86
N PHE A 275 -12.55 -13.43 -3.84
CA PHE A 275 -12.41 -12.05 -4.26
C PHE A 275 -12.35 -11.97 -5.80
N ILE A 276 -13.06 -11.01 -6.36
CA ILE A 276 -13.06 -10.71 -7.79
C ILE A 276 -12.83 -9.21 -7.99
N SER A 277 -11.83 -8.87 -8.79
CA SER A 277 -11.59 -7.49 -9.20
C SER A 277 -12.29 -7.20 -10.53
N LEU A 278 -13.03 -6.10 -10.59
CA LEU A 278 -13.72 -5.62 -11.79
C LEU A 278 -12.89 -4.54 -12.53
N GLY A 279 -11.56 -4.58 -12.39
CA GLY A 279 -10.62 -3.68 -13.09
C GLY A 279 -10.41 -4.02 -14.57
N SER A 280 -9.39 -3.40 -15.21
CA SER A 280 -8.97 -3.73 -16.59
C SER A 280 -8.63 -5.20 -16.73
N ASP A 281 -7.88 -5.73 -15.77
CA ASP A 281 -7.52 -7.13 -15.68
C ASP A 281 -8.43 -7.84 -14.68
N ARG A 282 -9.26 -8.75 -15.23
CA ARG A 282 -10.09 -9.61 -14.38
C ARG A 282 -9.22 -10.52 -13.54
N THR A 283 -9.21 -10.31 -12.24
CA THR A 283 -8.50 -11.20 -11.31
C THR A 283 -9.50 -11.87 -10.38
N VAL A 284 -9.44 -13.19 -10.31
CA VAL A 284 -10.35 -14.03 -9.52
C VAL A 284 -9.55 -14.84 -8.52
N PHE A 285 -9.89 -14.69 -7.25
CA PHE A 285 -9.44 -15.55 -6.16
C PHE A 285 -10.61 -16.46 -5.75
N PRO A 286 -10.46 -17.79 -5.85
CA PRO A 286 -11.54 -18.71 -5.51
C PRO A 286 -11.86 -18.66 -4.01
N VAL A 287 -13.07 -19.07 -3.66
CA VAL A 287 -13.51 -19.13 -2.25
C VAL A 287 -12.66 -20.15 -1.50
N ARG A 288 -11.89 -19.68 -0.53
CA ARG A 288 -11.01 -20.49 0.33
C ARG A 288 -10.91 -19.87 1.71
N GLU A 289 -10.41 -20.65 2.65
CA GLU A 289 -10.10 -20.26 4.01
C GLU A 289 -8.60 -20.09 4.23
N GLY A 290 -8.24 -19.42 5.33
CA GLY A 290 -6.88 -19.39 5.87
C GLY A 290 -6.09 -18.13 5.54
N ASP A 291 -5.14 -17.86 6.42
CA ASP A 291 -4.30 -16.64 6.38
C ASP A 291 -3.46 -16.52 5.10
N ARG A 292 -2.96 -17.65 4.57
CA ARG A 292 -2.19 -17.65 3.30
C ARG A 292 -3.04 -17.14 2.13
N HIS A 293 -4.33 -17.48 2.11
CA HIS A 293 -5.25 -17.01 1.09
C HIS A 293 -5.51 -15.52 1.23
N PHE A 294 -5.75 -15.06 2.46
CA PHE A 294 -5.89 -13.63 2.77
C PHE A 294 -4.66 -12.82 2.32
N ARG A 295 -3.44 -13.27 2.63
CA ARG A 295 -2.21 -12.57 2.24
C ARG A 295 -2.05 -12.44 0.72
N LYS A 296 -2.50 -13.41 -0.06
CA LYS A 296 -2.51 -13.32 -1.53
C LYS A 296 -3.45 -12.24 -2.03
N MET A 297 -4.67 -12.19 -1.49
CA MET A 297 -5.65 -11.14 -1.83
C MET A 297 -5.16 -9.77 -1.38
N LEU A 298 -4.58 -9.68 -0.18
CA LEU A 298 -4.04 -8.43 0.37
C LEU A 298 -2.89 -7.88 -0.51
N ARG A 299 -2.01 -8.77 -1.01
CA ARG A 299 -0.95 -8.38 -1.95
C ARG A 299 -1.52 -7.84 -3.26
N TYR A 300 -2.54 -8.47 -3.80
CA TYR A 300 -3.23 -7.96 -4.98
C TYR A 300 -3.87 -6.60 -4.69
N LEU A 301 -4.58 -6.46 -3.58
CA LEU A 301 -5.19 -5.19 -3.17
C LEU A 301 -4.14 -4.08 -2.97
N ALA A 302 -2.90 -4.41 -2.60
CA ALA A 302 -1.82 -3.43 -2.51
C ALA A 302 -1.46 -2.84 -3.88
N SER A 303 -1.51 -3.62 -4.97
CA SER A 303 -1.19 -3.19 -6.33
C SER A 303 -2.42 -2.78 -7.17
N ALA A 304 -3.65 -2.98 -6.66
CA ALA A 304 -4.86 -2.64 -7.38
C ALA A 304 -4.92 -1.14 -7.69
N SER A 305 -5.23 -0.78 -8.94
CA SER A 305 -5.35 0.59 -9.41
C SER A 305 -6.73 0.84 -10.01
N GLU A 306 -7.09 2.11 -10.09
CA GLU A 306 -8.26 2.55 -10.85
C GLU A 306 -8.07 2.24 -12.34
N SER A 307 -9.16 1.91 -13.01
CA SER A 307 -9.18 1.63 -14.44
C SER A 307 -10.27 2.46 -15.13
N GLU A 308 -9.87 3.32 -16.06
CA GLU A 308 -10.80 4.08 -16.90
C GLU A 308 -11.56 3.19 -17.88
N GLU A 309 -10.95 2.06 -18.29
CA GLU A 309 -11.59 1.09 -19.21
C GLU A 309 -12.54 0.12 -18.48
N ALA A 310 -12.72 0.27 -17.17
CA ALA A 310 -13.61 -0.59 -16.43
C ALA A 310 -15.07 -0.33 -16.85
N ASP A 311 -15.51 -1.05 -17.89
CA ASP A 311 -16.93 -1.36 -18.09
C ASP A 311 -17.37 -2.30 -16.95
N ALA A 312 -17.27 -1.77 -15.73
CA ALA A 312 -17.66 -2.48 -14.52
C ALA A 312 -19.13 -2.92 -14.64
N GLY A 313 -19.86 -2.16 -15.41
CA GLY A 313 -21.24 -2.39 -15.75
C GLY A 313 -21.46 -3.76 -16.38
N GLY A 314 -20.88 -4.05 -17.52
CA GLY A 314 -21.07 -5.32 -18.24
C GLY A 314 -20.36 -6.49 -17.58
N ARG A 315 -19.26 -6.25 -16.85
CA ARG A 315 -18.51 -7.29 -16.15
C ARG A 315 -19.22 -7.80 -14.91
N LEU A 316 -19.82 -6.91 -14.13
CA LEU A 316 -20.59 -7.31 -12.95
C LEU A 316 -21.72 -8.28 -13.31
N GLY A 317 -22.48 -7.98 -14.37
CA GLY A 317 -23.57 -8.86 -14.84
C GLY A 317 -23.07 -10.24 -15.25
N LYS A 318 -21.92 -10.32 -15.92
CA LYS A 318 -21.30 -11.60 -16.29
C LYS A 318 -20.85 -12.40 -15.06
N GLU A 319 -20.24 -11.76 -14.07
CA GLU A 319 -19.83 -12.42 -12.83
C GLU A 319 -21.05 -12.91 -12.03
N LEU A 320 -22.10 -12.10 -11.97
CA LEU A 320 -23.34 -12.48 -11.28
C LEU A 320 -24.08 -13.65 -11.98
N ALA A 321 -23.89 -13.82 -13.29
CA ALA A 321 -24.45 -14.93 -14.05
C ALA A 321 -23.73 -16.26 -13.84
N ASP A 322 -22.47 -16.25 -13.32
CA ASP A 322 -21.70 -17.46 -13.08
C ASP A 322 -22.37 -18.34 -12.00
N PRO A 323 -22.63 -19.65 -12.30
CA PRO A 323 -23.25 -20.55 -11.35
C PRO A 323 -22.49 -20.73 -10.05
N SER A 324 -21.15 -20.59 -10.07
CA SER A 324 -20.30 -20.69 -8.88
C SER A 324 -20.50 -19.50 -7.93
N VAL A 325 -20.79 -18.32 -8.47
CA VAL A 325 -21.04 -17.10 -7.74
C VAL A 325 -22.48 -17.07 -7.18
N ARG A 326 -23.44 -17.72 -7.88
CA ARG A 326 -24.84 -17.74 -7.46
C ARG A 326 -25.10 -18.41 -6.11
N LYS A 327 -24.23 -19.33 -5.69
CA LYS A 327 -24.36 -20.07 -4.42
C LYS A 327 -23.71 -19.38 -3.21
N ALA A 328 -23.10 -18.21 -3.42
CA ALA A 328 -22.40 -17.48 -2.38
C ALA A 328 -23.11 -16.15 -2.05
N SER A 329 -22.92 -15.66 -0.85
CA SER A 329 -23.29 -14.30 -0.48
C SER A 329 -22.40 -13.31 -1.23
N ILE A 330 -23.02 -12.41 -2.00
CA ILE A 330 -22.30 -11.44 -2.83
C ILE A 330 -22.16 -10.11 -2.12
N THR A 331 -20.95 -9.66 -2.01
CA THR A 331 -20.60 -8.35 -1.44
C THR A 331 -19.92 -7.51 -2.50
N VAL A 332 -20.57 -6.45 -2.96
CA VAL A 332 -20.00 -5.48 -3.90
C VAL A 332 -19.46 -4.29 -3.13
N VAL A 333 -18.20 -3.94 -3.35
CA VAL A 333 -17.59 -2.74 -2.74
C VAL A 333 -17.30 -1.73 -3.83
N THR A 334 -17.83 -0.53 -3.68
CA THR A 334 -17.66 0.58 -4.63
C THR A 334 -17.38 1.90 -3.92
N GLY A 335 -16.64 2.79 -4.57
CA GLY A 335 -16.41 4.16 -4.09
C GLY A 335 -17.53 5.13 -4.48
N SER A 336 -18.41 4.74 -5.45
CA SER A 336 -19.53 5.57 -5.92
C SER A 336 -20.69 4.70 -6.41
N LEU A 337 -21.92 5.08 -6.06
CA LEU A 337 -23.12 4.43 -6.61
C LEU A 337 -23.42 4.99 -8.01
N THR A 338 -23.64 4.10 -8.98
CA THR A 338 -23.95 4.47 -10.37
C THR A 338 -25.20 3.75 -10.86
N GLU A 339 -25.86 4.32 -11.87
CA GLU A 339 -27.04 3.73 -12.52
C GLU A 339 -26.71 2.40 -13.21
N ASP A 340 -25.47 2.26 -13.72
CA ASP A 340 -25.03 1.03 -14.39
C ASP A 340 -24.93 -0.14 -13.40
N LEU A 341 -24.46 0.14 -12.19
CA LEU A 341 -24.45 -0.84 -11.10
C LEU A 341 -25.87 -1.27 -10.74
N LEU A 342 -26.81 -0.33 -10.77
CA LEU A 342 -28.23 -0.59 -10.50
C LEU A 342 -28.87 -1.44 -11.58
N LYS A 343 -28.58 -1.19 -12.87
CA LYS A 343 -29.13 -1.97 -14.00
C LYS A 343 -28.73 -3.43 -13.98
N GLN A 344 -27.55 -3.73 -13.45
CA GLN A 344 -26.97 -5.08 -13.43
C GLN A 344 -27.24 -5.84 -12.15
N ALA A 345 -27.61 -5.15 -11.08
CA ALA A 345 -28.12 -5.76 -9.88
C ALA A 345 -29.48 -6.44 -10.22
N GLU A 346 -29.49 -7.77 -10.30
CA GLU A 346 -30.73 -8.53 -10.59
C GLU A 346 -31.79 -8.19 -9.53
N PRO A 347 -33.00 -7.80 -9.94
CA PRO A 347 -34.09 -7.53 -9.00
C PRO A 347 -34.46 -8.81 -8.23
N GLY A 348 -34.53 -8.70 -6.91
CA GLY A 348 -34.98 -9.79 -6.03
C GLY A 348 -33.89 -10.72 -5.51
N ARG A 349 -32.61 -10.44 -5.72
CA ARG A 349 -31.51 -11.21 -5.13
C ARG A 349 -31.22 -10.78 -3.71
N ALA A 350 -31.82 -11.48 -2.74
CA ALA A 350 -31.71 -11.17 -1.31
C ALA A 350 -30.28 -11.33 -0.75
N ASP A 351 -29.38 -11.98 -1.51
CA ASP A 351 -28.04 -12.35 -1.08
C ASP A 351 -26.96 -11.33 -1.47
N MET A 352 -27.36 -10.20 -2.07
CA MET A 352 -26.44 -9.16 -2.51
C MET A 352 -26.45 -7.97 -1.54
N THR A 353 -25.26 -7.61 -1.08
CA THR A 353 -25.03 -6.42 -0.26
C THR A 353 -24.04 -5.49 -0.97
N VAL A 354 -24.39 -4.22 -1.14
CA VAL A 354 -23.53 -3.20 -1.72
C VAL A 354 -22.94 -2.36 -0.59
N PHE A 355 -21.62 -2.29 -0.52
CA PHE A 355 -20.90 -1.42 0.39
C PHE A 355 -20.40 -0.19 -0.36
N LEU A 356 -20.91 0.96 0.02
CA LEU A 356 -20.41 2.25 -0.42
C LEU A 356 -19.30 2.70 0.53
N ALA A 357 -18.07 2.65 0.06
CA ALA A 357 -16.93 3.12 0.83
C ALA A 357 -16.75 4.63 0.64
N LYS A 358 -16.60 5.34 1.74
CA LYS A 358 -16.36 6.79 1.75
C LYS A 358 -15.28 7.15 2.75
N GLU A 359 -14.53 8.20 2.45
CA GLU A 359 -13.63 8.81 3.41
C GLU A 359 -14.39 9.38 4.61
N THR A 360 -13.72 9.52 5.74
CA THR A 360 -14.34 9.90 7.02
C THR A 360 -15.17 11.18 6.93
N ASN A 361 -14.74 12.15 6.13
CA ASN A 361 -15.38 13.46 5.99
C ASN A 361 -16.25 13.61 4.74
N ALA A 362 -16.33 12.58 3.88
CA ALA A 362 -17.09 12.69 2.63
C ALA A 362 -18.61 12.54 2.89
N ALA A 363 -19.38 13.53 2.48
CA ALA A 363 -20.83 13.47 2.50
C ALA A 363 -21.36 12.64 1.31
N LEU A 364 -22.54 12.03 1.50
CA LEU A 364 -23.27 11.40 0.40
C LEU A 364 -23.80 12.47 -0.56
N SER A 365 -23.55 12.29 -1.85
CA SER A 365 -24.16 13.10 -2.90
C SER A 365 -25.68 12.87 -2.93
N GLU A 366 -26.46 13.89 -3.35
CA GLU A 366 -27.90 13.71 -3.54
C GLU A 366 -28.25 12.63 -4.56
N LYS A 367 -27.41 12.46 -5.60
CA LYS A 367 -27.54 11.37 -6.57
C LYS A 367 -27.36 10.00 -5.90
N GLU A 368 -26.35 9.86 -5.06
CA GLU A 368 -26.10 8.60 -4.33
C GLU A 368 -27.23 8.26 -3.35
N ARG A 369 -27.81 9.26 -2.68
CA ARG A 369 -28.99 9.05 -1.81
C ARG A 369 -30.19 8.54 -2.60
N LYS A 370 -30.50 9.15 -3.74
CA LYS A 370 -31.60 8.70 -4.62
C LYS A 370 -31.35 7.27 -5.12
N LEU A 371 -30.14 6.97 -5.56
CA LEU A 371 -29.78 5.62 -6.00
C LEU A 371 -29.88 4.59 -4.88
N ALA A 372 -29.44 4.93 -3.67
CA ALA A 372 -29.55 4.03 -2.51
C ALA A 372 -31.02 3.67 -2.19
N LEU A 373 -31.95 4.62 -2.31
CA LEU A 373 -33.39 4.36 -2.17
C LEU A 373 -33.91 3.39 -3.23
N ILE A 374 -33.45 3.54 -4.49
CA ILE A 374 -33.86 2.65 -5.59
C ILE A 374 -33.29 1.23 -5.37
N PHE A 375 -32.03 1.11 -4.88
CA PHE A 375 -31.46 -0.19 -4.47
C PHE A 375 -32.30 -0.85 -3.38
N ALA A 376 -32.70 -0.08 -2.37
CA ALA A 376 -33.55 -0.59 -1.28
C ALA A 376 -34.93 -1.07 -1.79
N GLN A 377 -35.55 -0.37 -2.76
CA GLN A 377 -36.80 -0.80 -3.42
C GLN A 377 -36.61 -2.14 -4.19
N LYS A 378 -35.40 -2.41 -4.70
CA LYS A 378 -35.06 -3.69 -5.34
C LYS A 378 -34.62 -4.78 -4.34
N ASN A 379 -34.83 -4.56 -3.04
CA ASN A 379 -34.43 -5.47 -1.96
C ASN A 379 -32.91 -5.73 -1.88
N ILE A 380 -32.09 -4.80 -2.35
CA ILE A 380 -30.64 -4.84 -2.28
C ILE A 380 -30.20 -3.93 -1.12
N LYS A 381 -29.50 -4.49 -0.14
CA LYS A 381 -29.01 -3.71 1.00
C LYS A 381 -27.83 -2.85 0.62
N VAL A 382 -27.94 -1.55 0.83
CA VAL A 382 -26.82 -0.60 0.70
C VAL A 382 -26.34 -0.20 2.08
N GLN A 383 -25.08 -0.49 2.36
CA GLN A 383 -24.42 -0.12 3.60
C GLN A 383 -23.24 0.80 3.30
N MET A 384 -22.98 1.75 4.18
CA MET A 384 -21.84 2.64 4.05
C MET A 384 -20.75 2.22 5.02
N ILE A 385 -19.53 2.14 4.50
CA ILE A 385 -18.32 1.93 5.30
C ILE A 385 -17.52 3.23 5.37
N ARG A 386 -17.26 3.69 6.61
CA ARG A 386 -16.35 4.79 6.91
C ARG A 386 -15.46 4.36 8.05
N ASP A 387 -14.16 4.50 7.88
CA ASP A 387 -13.17 4.21 8.93
C ASP A 387 -13.49 2.92 9.74
N LYS A 388 -13.72 1.81 9.00
CA LYS A 388 -14.05 0.47 9.55
C LYS A 388 -15.40 0.37 10.29
N ARG A 389 -16.22 1.43 10.28
CA ARG A 389 -17.58 1.41 10.83
C ARG A 389 -18.59 1.27 9.71
N VAL A 390 -19.53 0.35 9.88
CA VAL A 390 -20.64 0.13 8.95
C VAL A 390 -21.87 0.84 9.48
N SER A 391 -22.51 1.60 8.60
CA SER A 391 -23.81 2.25 8.87
C SER A 391 -24.76 1.97 7.71
N HIS A 392 -26.07 1.90 8.01
CA HIS A 392 -27.07 1.82 6.95
C HIS A 392 -27.19 3.17 6.24
N VAL A 393 -27.41 3.14 4.92
CA VAL A 393 -27.59 4.36 4.12
C VAL A 393 -29.05 4.77 4.09
N VAL A 394 -29.95 3.79 4.19
CA VAL A 394 -31.41 3.94 4.23
C VAL A 394 -31.98 2.97 5.27
#